data_117761ef3cb808da89971e7981fa7bc8
#
_entry.id   117761ef3cb808da89971e7981fa7bc8
#
_cell.length_a   1.000
_cell.length_b   1.000
_cell.length_c   1.000
_cell.angle_alpha   90.00
_cell.angle_beta   90.00
_cell.angle_gamma   90.00
#
_symmetry.space_group_name_H-M   'P 1'
#
loop_
_entity.id
_entity.type
_entity.pdbx_description
1 polymer ?
#
loop_
_entity_poly.entity_id
_entity_poly.type
_entity_poly.pdbx_seq_one_letter_code
_entity_poly.pdbx_strand_id
1 'polypeptide(L)'
;MENLLAEFLESMQKLGIAKNDRLLLAVSGGLDSAVLTCLSALSGRDFAIAHVNFQLRGEESDRDEAFVRQLANKYQKSFFTKKFDTYAYASDEKTSIQVVARNLRYDWFKTFIGNNADQFKFLLTGHHLDDNIETMLMHFFRGTGISGLKGMPERNGHLIRPLLKISRNRLKEFALAENLEWVEDSSNASTDYTRNFFRIQVIPSAASIIPELHHNLENNLIRFSEANMLYQQAIGSYKKKLLNQTGSEIHIPILLLKKSVPLKTILFEIIKEYQFSPSQTDEIIRLMDSTNGKFVASASHRIIKNRRWLIIAPVNDESINHIVIESDCLVDYAEGRLSISTKTTEISGQMAVQSPGIEFLDAEKIKFPLVLRKWKAGDYFYPLGMKKKKKLARFFIDQKLSRTAKEKVWVLVMDSQIICVIGHRIDNRFRIDSSTNKILIIRTEGMSD
;
A
#
# COMPACT_ATOMS: atom_id res chain seq x y z
N MET A 1 34.84 14.06 -20.63
CA MET A 1 35.03 12.99 -19.62
C MET A 1 34.76 13.48 -18.19
N GLU A 2 35.50 14.44 -17.71
CA GLU A 2 35.32 14.99 -16.33
C GLU A 2 33.90 15.48 -16.03
N ASN A 3 33.18 15.99 -17.01
CA ASN A 3 31.83 16.52 -16.83
C ASN A 3 30.80 15.41 -16.47
N LEU A 4 30.81 14.21 -17.11
CA LEU A 4 29.82 13.16 -16.85
C LEU A 4 30.00 12.53 -15.46
N LEU A 5 31.24 12.30 -15.05
CA LEU A 5 31.53 11.83 -13.70
C LEU A 5 31.11 12.84 -12.62
N ALA A 6 31.37 14.15 -12.88
CA ALA A 6 30.93 15.20 -11.96
C ALA A 6 29.41 15.25 -11.82
N GLU A 7 28.67 15.19 -12.93
CA GLU A 7 27.20 15.14 -12.92
C GLU A 7 26.65 13.90 -12.20
N PHE A 8 27.29 12.74 -12.42
CA PHE A 8 26.93 11.51 -11.69
C PHE A 8 27.14 11.66 -10.20
N LEU A 9 28.28 12.22 -9.76
CA LEU A 9 28.58 12.46 -8.35
C LEU A 9 27.61 13.46 -7.72
N GLU A 10 27.28 14.53 -8.42
CA GLU A 10 26.29 15.52 -8.00
C GLU A 10 24.90 14.89 -7.86
N SER A 11 24.49 14.06 -8.84
CA SER A 11 23.23 13.31 -8.78
C SER A 11 23.19 12.40 -7.55
N MET A 12 24.26 11.65 -7.29
CA MET A 12 24.36 10.77 -6.12
C MET A 12 24.23 11.56 -4.80
N GLN A 13 24.88 12.71 -4.71
CA GLN A 13 24.81 13.59 -3.55
C GLN A 13 23.38 14.14 -3.34
N LYS A 14 22.75 14.66 -4.39
CA LYS A 14 21.36 15.16 -4.35
C LYS A 14 20.36 14.08 -3.94
N LEU A 15 20.61 12.82 -4.32
CA LEU A 15 19.77 11.68 -3.96
C LEU A 15 20.02 11.14 -2.56
N GLY A 16 20.96 11.75 -1.81
CA GLY A 16 21.26 11.40 -0.44
C GLY A 16 22.07 10.10 -0.30
N ILE A 17 22.93 9.78 -1.28
CA ILE A 17 23.80 8.61 -1.27
C ILE A 17 25.15 9.00 -0.67
N ALA A 18 25.44 8.55 0.53
CA ALA A 18 26.69 8.80 1.20
C ALA A 18 27.86 8.10 0.48
N LYS A 19 29.09 8.65 0.59
CA LYS A 19 30.27 8.07 -0.07
C LYS A 19 30.55 6.63 0.38
N ASN A 20 30.26 6.33 1.63
CA ASN A 20 30.52 5.02 2.25
C ASN A 20 29.31 4.05 2.11
N ASP A 21 28.21 4.47 1.50
CA ASP A 21 27.11 3.54 1.23
C ASP A 21 27.56 2.51 0.19
N ARG A 22 27.45 1.23 0.52
CA ARG A 22 27.70 0.14 -0.42
C ARG A 22 26.49 -0.02 -1.33
N LEU A 23 26.73 -0.08 -2.65
CA LEU A 23 25.72 -0.04 -3.69
C LEU A 23 25.52 -1.40 -4.32
N LEU A 24 24.30 -1.69 -4.77
CA LEU A 24 24.01 -2.82 -5.65
C LEU A 24 23.67 -2.25 -7.05
N LEU A 25 24.40 -2.63 -8.07
CA LEU A 25 24.14 -2.20 -9.44
C LEU A 25 23.35 -3.28 -10.19
N ALA A 26 22.19 -2.91 -10.74
CA ALA A 26 21.44 -3.77 -11.65
C ALA A 26 22.04 -3.65 -13.06
N VAL A 27 22.78 -4.66 -13.48
CA VAL A 27 23.55 -4.65 -14.74
C VAL A 27 22.99 -5.68 -15.71
N SER A 28 22.51 -5.19 -16.86
CA SER A 28 22.03 -6.05 -17.96
C SER A 28 23.12 -6.49 -18.94
N GLY A 29 24.24 -5.80 -18.96
CA GLY A 29 25.32 -5.97 -19.95
C GLY A 29 25.25 -4.93 -21.09
N GLY A 30 24.12 -4.23 -21.27
CA GLY A 30 23.99 -3.18 -22.28
C GLY A 30 24.72 -1.88 -21.93
N LEU A 31 24.85 -0.99 -22.92
CA LEU A 31 25.55 0.28 -22.85
C LEU A 31 25.34 1.04 -21.53
N ASP A 32 24.07 1.31 -21.20
CA ASP A 32 23.71 2.19 -20.09
C ASP A 32 24.14 1.61 -18.73
N SER A 33 24.05 0.28 -18.60
CA SER A 33 24.49 -0.44 -17.41
C SER A 33 26.01 -0.59 -17.31
N ALA A 34 26.71 -0.68 -18.44
CA ALA A 34 28.16 -0.67 -18.50
C ALA A 34 28.72 0.72 -18.08
N VAL A 35 28.11 1.81 -18.58
CA VAL A 35 28.46 3.18 -18.19
C VAL A 35 28.18 3.41 -16.71
N LEU A 36 27.03 2.96 -16.18
CA LEU A 36 26.72 3.04 -14.76
C LEU A 36 27.81 2.34 -13.91
N THR A 37 28.25 1.16 -14.34
CA THR A 37 29.29 0.39 -13.64
C THR A 37 30.62 1.13 -13.66
N CYS A 38 31.03 1.67 -14.82
CA CYS A 38 32.27 2.44 -14.95
C CYS A 38 32.25 3.70 -14.07
N LEU A 39 31.19 4.52 -14.14
CA LEU A 39 31.04 5.71 -13.31
C LEU A 39 31.05 5.39 -11.80
N SER A 40 30.42 4.29 -11.40
CA SER A 40 30.45 3.82 -10.02
C SER A 40 31.88 3.45 -9.58
N ALA A 41 32.66 2.80 -10.46
CA ALA A 41 34.07 2.48 -10.19
C ALA A 41 34.93 3.75 -10.10
N LEU A 42 34.83 4.66 -11.07
CA LEU A 42 35.55 5.93 -11.09
C LEU A 42 35.23 6.83 -9.89
N SER A 43 34.01 6.71 -9.36
CA SER A 43 33.60 7.44 -8.14
C SER A 43 34.28 6.97 -6.86
N GLY A 44 35.04 5.87 -6.93
CA GLY A 44 35.70 5.25 -5.76
C GLY A 44 34.73 4.66 -4.73
N ARG A 45 33.48 4.39 -5.11
CA ARG A 45 32.48 3.82 -4.21
C ARG A 45 32.57 2.30 -4.18
N ASP A 46 32.19 1.72 -3.05
CA ASP A 46 32.03 0.26 -2.97
C ASP A 46 30.69 -0.16 -3.55
N PHE A 47 30.71 -1.19 -4.41
CA PHE A 47 29.51 -1.73 -5.02
C PHE A 47 29.64 -3.21 -5.34
N ALA A 48 28.50 -3.84 -5.55
CA ALA A 48 28.39 -5.17 -6.13
C ALA A 48 27.50 -5.13 -7.37
N ILE A 49 27.62 -6.12 -8.22
CA ILE A 49 26.86 -6.25 -9.47
C ILE A 49 25.81 -7.35 -9.32
N ALA A 50 24.57 -7.03 -9.69
CA ALA A 50 23.45 -7.96 -9.74
C ALA A 50 22.90 -8.06 -11.16
N HIS A 51 22.77 -9.28 -11.68
CA HIS A 51 22.25 -9.59 -13.00
C HIS A 51 21.06 -10.53 -12.93
N VAL A 52 20.08 -10.33 -13.81
CA VAL A 52 18.93 -11.25 -13.96
C VAL A 52 18.96 -11.87 -15.32
N ASN A 53 19.08 -13.18 -15.39
CA ASN A 53 18.99 -13.96 -16.60
C ASN A 53 17.55 -14.51 -16.73
N PHE A 54 16.78 -13.97 -17.68
CA PHE A 54 15.38 -14.33 -17.91
C PHE A 54 15.18 -15.56 -18.77
N GLN A 55 16.26 -16.16 -19.30
CA GLN A 55 16.25 -17.32 -20.20
C GLN A 55 15.33 -17.17 -21.43
N LEU A 56 15.10 -15.93 -21.89
CA LEU A 56 14.19 -15.63 -23.01
C LEU A 56 14.83 -15.83 -24.38
N ARG A 57 16.18 -15.86 -24.45
CA ARG A 57 16.94 -15.88 -25.71
C ARG A 57 17.98 -17.01 -25.76
N GLY A 58 17.79 -18.05 -24.96
CA GLY A 58 18.70 -19.19 -24.93
C GLY A 58 20.18 -18.80 -24.73
N GLU A 59 21.06 -19.17 -25.68
CA GLU A 59 22.50 -18.91 -25.59
C GLU A 59 22.87 -17.42 -25.50
N GLU A 60 22.08 -16.51 -26.08
CA GLU A 60 22.33 -15.07 -25.92
C GLU A 60 22.17 -14.62 -24.47
N SER A 61 21.17 -15.15 -23.73
CA SER A 61 20.97 -14.83 -22.33
C SER A 61 22.12 -15.31 -21.43
N ASP A 62 22.72 -16.46 -21.76
CA ASP A 62 23.87 -16.99 -21.03
C ASP A 62 25.17 -16.24 -21.42
N ARG A 63 25.32 -15.83 -22.68
CA ARG A 63 26.39 -14.93 -23.12
C ARG A 63 26.37 -13.60 -22.37
N ASP A 64 25.18 -13.00 -22.23
CA ASP A 64 25.01 -11.72 -21.55
C ASP A 64 25.36 -11.86 -20.06
N GLU A 65 24.96 -12.95 -19.39
CA GLU A 65 25.37 -13.26 -18.02
C GLU A 65 26.88 -13.41 -17.90
N ALA A 66 27.52 -14.15 -18.86
CA ALA A 66 28.98 -14.33 -18.86
C ALA A 66 29.72 -13.00 -19.03
N PHE A 67 29.23 -12.11 -19.90
CA PHE A 67 29.78 -10.77 -20.10
C PHE A 67 29.69 -9.94 -18.78
N VAL A 68 28.53 -9.92 -18.11
CA VAL A 68 28.39 -9.18 -16.87
C VAL A 68 29.29 -9.74 -15.75
N ARG A 69 29.48 -11.06 -15.73
CA ARG A 69 30.43 -11.72 -14.80
C ARG A 69 31.88 -11.27 -15.09
N GLN A 70 32.28 -11.18 -16.38
CA GLN A 70 33.59 -10.65 -16.75
C GLN A 70 33.74 -9.19 -16.35
N LEU A 71 32.70 -8.37 -16.53
CA LEU A 71 32.68 -6.98 -16.10
C LEU A 71 32.88 -6.85 -14.59
N ALA A 72 32.21 -7.70 -13.79
CA ALA A 72 32.39 -7.75 -12.35
C ALA A 72 33.83 -8.10 -11.96
N ASN A 73 34.43 -9.08 -12.63
CA ASN A 73 35.84 -9.46 -12.41
C ASN A 73 36.81 -8.33 -12.79
N LYS A 74 36.57 -7.63 -13.92
CA LYS A 74 37.38 -6.46 -14.35
C LYS A 74 37.46 -5.38 -13.25
N TYR A 75 36.35 -5.12 -12.56
CA TYR A 75 36.28 -4.16 -11.46
C TYR A 75 36.52 -4.77 -10.08
N GLN A 76 36.83 -6.06 -9.98
CA GLN A 76 37.05 -6.79 -8.72
C GLN A 76 35.87 -6.65 -7.74
N LYS A 77 34.65 -6.80 -8.27
CA LYS A 77 33.40 -6.64 -7.51
C LYS A 77 32.64 -7.96 -7.38
N SER A 78 31.90 -8.10 -6.28
CA SER A 78 31.01 -9.24 -6.08
C SER A 78 29.93 -9.29 -7.17
N PHE A 79 29.63 -10.49 -7.65
CA PHE A 79 28.64 -10.74 -8.67
C PHE A 79 27.52 -11.64 -8.14
N PHE A 80 26.29 -11.19 -8.27
CA PHE A 80 25.08 -11.92 -7.92
C PHE A 80 24.21 -12.12 -9.15
N THR A 81 23.72 -13.34 -9.35
CA THR A 81 22.83 -13.62 -10.49
C THR A 81 21.63 -14.46 -10.07
N LYS A 82 20.54 -14.31 -10.80
CA LYS A 82 19.33 -15.12 -10.67
C LYS A 82 18.81 -15.47 -12.06
N LYS A 83 18.58 -16.76 -12.30
CA LYS A 83 17.92 -17.26 -13.52
C LYS A 83 16.43 -17.48 -13.24
N PHE A 84 15.60 -17.14 -14.24
CA PHE A 84 14.16 -17.36 -14.19
C PHE A 84 13.69 -18.03 -15.49
N ASP A 85 12.86 -19.05 -15.38
CA ASP A 85 12.05 -19.54 -16.48
C ASP A 85 10.85 -18.62 -16.71
N THR A 86 11.09 -17.52 -17.43
CA THR A 86 10.09 -16.46 -17.62
C THR A 86 8.89 -16.93 -18.43
N TYR A 87 9.04 -17.91 -19.32
CA TYR A 87 7.93 -18.47 -20.08
C TYR A 87 6.95 -19.24 -19.20
N ALA A 88 7.45 -20.05 -18.26
CA ALA A 88 6.61 -20.76 -17.29
C ALA A 88 5.79 -19.77 -16.45
N TYR A 89 6.44 -18.75 -15.88
CA TYR A 89 5.75 -17.71 -15.11
C TYR A 89 4.70 -16.92 -15.92
N ALA A 90 4.98 -16.59 -17.19
CA ALA A 90 4.05 -15.86 -18.04
C ALA A 90 2.80 -16.68 -18.39
N SER A 91 2.96 -18.00 -18.57
CA SER A 91 1.85 -18.93 -18.78
C SER A 91 0.93 -19.00 -17.56
N ASP A 92 1.51 -19.11 -16.37
CA ASP A 92 0.75 -19.22 -15.11
C ASP A 92 -0.03 -17.93 -14.79
N GLU A 93 0.60 -16.76 -14.95
CA GLU A 93 -0.01 -15.46 -14.67
C GLU A 93 -0.92 -14.94 -15.79
N LYS A 94 -0.97 -15.58 -16.95
CA LYS A 94 -1.73 -15.16 -18.15
C LYS A 94 -1.50 -13.69 -18.53
N THR A 95 -0.26 -13.24 -18.43
CA THR A 95 0.14 -11.86 -18.71
C THR A 95 1.33 -11.81 -19.67
N SER A 96 1.70 -10.62 -20.15
CA SER A 96 2.80 -10.51 -21.13
C SER A 96 4.15 -10.83 -20.51
N ILE A 97 5.02 -11.50 -21.27
CA ILE A 97 6.39 -11.87 -20.89
C ILE A 97 7.17 -10.67 -20.30
N GLN A 98 6.99 -9.47 -20.87
CA GLN A 98 7.68 -8.26 -20.40
C GLN A 98 7.21 -7.82 -19.01
N VAL A 99 5.91 -7.90 -18.74
CA VAL A 99 5.36 -7.56 -17.43
C VAL A 99 5.89 -8.55 -16.40
N VAL A 100 5.88 -9.84 -16.72
CA VAL A 100 6.43 -10.90 -15.85
C VAL A 100 7.92 -10.67 -15.60
N ALA A 101 8.73 -10.52 -16.64
CA ALA A 101 10.16 -10.28 -16.51
C ALA A 101 10.47 -9.04 -15.65
N ARG A 102 9.67 -7.97 -15.83
CA ARG A 102 9.78 -6.77 -14.99
C ARG A 102 9.45 -7.06 -13.53
N ASN A 103 8.34 -7.75 -13.24
CA ASN A 103 7.91 -8.08 -11.89
C ASN A 103 8.96 -8.96 -11.20
N LEU A 104 9.38 -10.07 -11.84
CA LEU A 104 10.40 -10.98 -11.33
C LEU A 104 11.71 -10.25 -10.98
N ARG A 105 12.14 -9.32 -11.84
CA ARG A 105 13.34 -8.50 -11.62
C ARG A 105 13.23 -7.68 -10.35
N TYR A 106 12.14 -6.90 -10.22
CA TYR A 106 11.99 -5.99 -9.08
C TYR A 106 11.70 -6.73 -7.77
N ASP A 107 10.97 -7.85 -7.82
CA ASP A 107 10.69 -8.68 -6.65
C ASP A 107 11.97 -9.35 -6.15
N TRP A 108 12.81 -9.86 -7.07
CA TRP A 108 14.10 -10.39 -6.68
C TRP A 108 15.00 -9.33 -6.06
N PHE A 109 15.14 -8.16 -6.70
CA PHE A 109 15.95 -7.08 -6.15
C PHE A 109 15.45 -6.61 -4.79
N LYS A 110 14.15 -6.48 -4.63
CA LYS A 110 13.53 -6.08 -3.35
C LYS A 110 13.83 -7.10 -2.25
N THR A 111 13.64 -8.38 -2.55
CA THR A 111 13.94 -9.49 -1.63
C THR A 111 15.42 -9.56 -1.32
N PHE A 112 16.28 -9.42 -2.33
CA PHE A 112 17.74 -9.46 -2.17
C PHE A 112 18.24 -8.33 -1.26
N ILE A 113 17.81 -7.10 -1.49
CA ILE A 113 18.17 -5.96 -0.61
C ILE A 113 17.59 -6.16 0.78
N GLY A 114 16.34 -6.60 0.92
CA GLY A 114 15.74 -6.86 2.23
C GLY A 114 16.52 -7.87 3.05
N ASN A 115 16.98 -8.96 2.43
CA ASN A 115 17.77 -10.00 3.08
C ASN A 115 19.24 -9.60 3.36
N ASN A 116 19.74 -8.55 2.71
CA ASN A 116 21.10 -8.05 2.82
C ASN A 116 21.14 -6.55 3.19
N ALA A 117 20.16 -6.09 3.97
CA ALA A 117 19.99 -4.67 4.32
C ALA A 117 21.21 -4.07 5.05
N ASP A 118 21.98 -4.89 5.78
CA ASP A 118 23.21 -4.50 6.44
C ASP A 118 24.37 -4.25 5.44
N GLN A 119 24.29 -4.82 4.23
CA GLN A 119 25.31 -4.70 3.20
C GLN A 119 24.96 -3.70 2.11
N PHE A 120 23.71 -3.69 1.65
CA PHE A 120 23.26 -2.89 0.51
C PHE A 120 22.07 -2.01 0.90
N LYS A 121 22.27 -0.71 0.80
CA LYS A 121 21.25 0.28 1.11
C LYS A 121 20.46 0.71 -0.12
N PHE A 122 21.08 0.70 -1.31
CA PHE A 122 20.53 1.21 -2.55
C PHE A 122 20.80 0.28 -3.73
N LEU A 123 19.80 0.18 -4.62
CA LEU A 123 19.88 -0.43 -5.94
C LEU A 123 19.98 0.67 -6.99
N LEU A 124 21.02 0.67 -7.78
CA LEU A 124 21.21 1.59 -8.89
C LEU A 124 20.83 0.94 -10.21
N THR A 125 20.15 1.69 -11.08
CA THR A 125 19.78 1.25 -12.43
C THR A 125 20.22 2.28 -13.45
N GLY A 126 20.61 1.80 -14.67
CA GLY A 126 21.10 2.62 -15.77
C GLY A 126 20.01 3.34 -16.58
N HIS A 127 18.82 3.64 -15.98
CA HIS A 127 17.82 4.43 -16.69
C HIS A 127 18.32 5.85 -16.96
N HIS A 128 18.08 6.33 -18.17
CA HIS A 128 18.58 7.60 -18.68
C HIS A 128 17.43 8.52 -19.16
N LEU A 129 17.76 9.74 -19.66
CA LEU A 129 16.77 10.74 -20.04
C LEU A 129 15.81 10.24 -21.13
N ASP A 130 16.31 9.55 -22.14
CA ASP A 130 15.46 9.04 -23.23
C ASP A 130 14.45 8.02 -22.72
N ASP A 131 14.82 7.15 -21.77
CA ASP A 131 13.88 6.25 -21.08
C ASP A 131 12.78 7.01 -20.36
N ASN A 132 13.14 8.16 -19.77
CA ASN A 132 12.22 9.00 -19.05
C ASN A 132 11.23 9.71 -20.00
N ILE A 133 11.72 10.19 -21.13
CA ILE A 133 10.92 10.77 -22.23
C ILE A 133 9.95 9.72 -22.79
N GLU A 134 10.44 8.51 -23.11
CA GLU A 134 9.58 7.40 -23.56
C GLU A 134 8.46 7.12 -22.57
N THR A 135 8.80 7.06 -21.28
CA THR A 135 7.84 6.78 -20.20
C THR A 135 6.78 7.89 -20.10
N MET A 136 7.19 9.15 -20.18
CA MET A 136 6.27 10.30 -20.17
C MET A 136 5.31 10.24 -21.36
N LEU A 137 5.82 10.02 -22.58
CA LEU A 137 5.00 9.93 -23.80
C LEU A 137 4.04 8.74 -23.75
N MET A 138 4.51 7.57 -23.33
CA MET A 138 3.64 6.40 -23.18
C MET A 138 2.50 6.66 -22.19
N HIS A 139 2.77 7.34 -21.08
CA HIS A 139 1.76 7.73 -20.10
C HIS A 139 0.79 8.75 -20.70
N PHE A 140 1.29 9.76 -21.41
CA PHE A 140 0.48 10.77 -22.08
C PHE A 140 -0.54 10.14 -23.03
N PHE A 141 -0.11 9.26 -23.92
CA PHE A 141 -0.97 8.59 -24.90
C PHE A 141 -1.94 7.57 -24.27
N ARG A 142 -1.62 7.00 -23.12
CA ARG A 142 -2.52 6.11 -22.38
C ARG A 142 -3.56 6.85 -21.54
N GLY A 143 -3.43 8.16 -21.41
CA GLY A 143 -4.24 8.98 -20.52
C GLY A 143 -3.75 8.89 -19.08
N THR A 144 -3.22 10.00 -18.57
CA THR A 144 -2.70 10.07 -17.20
C THR A 144 -2.97 11.45 -16.60
N GLY A 145 -2.94 11.54 -15.27
CA GLY A 145 -2.85 12.83 -14.58
C GLY A 145 -1.42 13.38 -14.57
N ILE A 146 -1.25 14.58 -14.02
CA ILE A 146 0.04 15.28 -13.94
C ILE A 146 1.16 14.42 -13.33
N SER A 147 0.81 13.56 -12.38
CA SER A 147 1.77 12.66 -11.71
C SER A 147 2.41 11.63 -12.64
N GLY A 148 1.76 11.25 -13.74
CA GLY A 148 2.35 10.36 -14.75
C GLY A 148 3.20 11.08 -15.78
N LEU A 149 2.93 12.38 -16.03
CA LEU A 149 3.66 13.20 -17.01
C LEU A 149 5.06 13.61 -16.53
N LYS A 150 5.32 13.63 -15.23
CA LYS A 150 6.65 13.94 -14.68
C LYS A 150 7.70 12.84 -14.96
N GLY A 151 7.32 11.75 -15.64
CA GLY A 151 8.19 10.62 -15.90
C GLY A 151 8.51 9.78 -14.67
N MET A 152 9.67 9.13 -14.69
CA MET A 152 10.17 8.29 -13.61
C MET A 152 10.77 9.13 -12.48
N PRO A 153 10.60 8.74 -11.21
CA PRO A 153 11.32 9.38 -10.11
C PRO A 153 12.80 8.96 -10.13
N GLU A 154 13.71 9.89 -9.83
CA GLU A 154 15.15 9.60 -9.66
C GLU A 154 15.38 8.65 -8.48
N ARG A 155 14.53 8.73 -7.44
CA ARG A 155 14.55 7.84 -6.27
C ARG A 155 13.16 7.30 -5.96
N ASN A 156 13.08 5.98 -5.76
CA ASN A 156 11.88 5.30 -5.31
C ASN A 156 12.25 4.28 -4.23
N GLY A 157 12.18 4.69 -2.97
CA GLY A 157 12.67 3.90 -1.84
C GLY A 157 14.18 3.63 -1.96
N HIS A 158 14.53 2.36 -2.10
CA HIS A 158 15.91 1.90 -2.30
C HIS A 158 16.41 1.99 -3.75
N LEU A 159 15.48 2.14 -4.72
CA LEU A 159 15.81 2.20 -6.13
C LEU A 159 16.22 3.61 -6.55
N ILE A 160 17.42 3.74 -7.13
CA ILE A 160 18.06 4.98 -7.53
C ILE A 160 18.35 4.95 -9.04
N ARG A 161 18.13 6.09 -9.72
CA ARG A 161 18.39 6.28 -11.14
C ARG A 161 19.29 7.49 -11.36
N PRO A 162 20.60 7.34 -11.12
CA PRO A 162 21.50 8.50 -11.12
C PRO A 162 21.74 9.09 -12.52
N LEU A 163 21.48 8.32 -13.59
CA LEU A 163 21.67 8.75 -14.97
C LEU A 163 20.39 9.34 -15.62
N LEU A 164 19.30 9.49 -14.87
CA LEU A 164 17.97 9.81 -15.39
C LEU A 164 17.87 11.18 -16.09
N LYS A 165 18.81 12.06 -15.87
CA LYS A 165 18.93 13.38 -16.52
C LYS A 165 19.97 13.43 -17.63
N ILE A 166 20.65 12.34 -17.92
CA ILE A 166 21.72 12.26 -18.91
C ILE A 166 21.15 11.58 -20.17
N SER A 167 21.37 12.20 -21.33
CA SER A 167 20.91 11.62 -22.61
C SER A 167 21.72 10.38 -22.99
N ARG A 168 21.09 9.48 -23.73
CA ARG A 168 21.73 8.25 -24.20
C ARG A 168 22.93 8.52 -25.10
N ASN A 169 22.89 9.58 -25.90
CA ASN A 169 24.01 10.01 -26.74
C ASN A 169 25.24 10.33 -25.91
N ARG A 170 25.10 11.09 -24.83
CA ARG A 170 26.20 11.41 -23.91
C ARG A 170 26.76 10.16 -23.21
N LEU A 171 25.88 9.19 -22.85
CA LEU A 171 26.33 7.91 -22.32
C LEU A 171 27.16 7.14 -23.35
N LYS A 172 26.73 7.15 -24.62
CA LYS A 172 27.44 6.49 -25.71
C LYS A 172 28.80 7.14 -25.99
N GLU A 173 28.85 8.47 -26.03
CA GLU A 173 30.10 9.23 -26.18
C GLU A 173 31.11 8.92 -25.08
N PHE A 174 30.63 8.86 -23.82
CA PHE A 174 31.45 8.47 -22.69
C PHE A 174 31.94 7.03 -22.81
N ALA A 175 31.08 6.09 -23.18
CA ALA A 175 31.46 4.70 -23.32
C ALA A 175 32.56 4.48 -24.41
N LEU A 176 32.43 5.21 -25.50
CA LEU A 176 33.45 5.17 -26.57
C LEU A 176 34.78 5.78 -26.12
N ALA A 177 34.73 6.90 -25.40
CA ALA A 177 35.91 7.58 -24.87
C ALA A 177 36.66 6.76 -23.81
N GLU A 178 35.96 5.97 -23.02
CA GLU A 178 36.53 5.08 -22.00
C GLU A 178 36.81 3.68 -22.52
N ASN A 179 36.61 3.44 -23.84
CA ASN A 179 36.76 2.11 -24.48
C ASN A 179 35.99 1.02 -23.74
N LEU A 180 34.75 1.32 -23.35
CA LEU A 180 33.91 0.33 -22.70
C LEU A 180 33.35 -0.67 -23.70
N GLU A 181 33.30 -1.91 -23.29
CA GLU A 181 32.60 -2.97 -24.03
C GLU A 181 31.17 -3.10 -23.47
N TRP A 182 30.23 -3.44 -24.33
CA TRP A 182 28.84 -3.74 -23.95
C TRP A 182 28.23 -4.74 -24.92
N VAL A 183 27.16 -5.39 -24.52
CA VAL A 183 26.37 -6.30 -25.37
C VAL A 183 25.20 -5.52 -25.96
N GLU A 184 25.00 -5.67 -27.28
CA GLU A 184 23.79 -5.17 -27.92
C GLU A 184 22.67 -6.20 -27.83
N ASP A 185 21.55 -5.78 -27.28
CA ASP A 185 20.34 -6.59 -27.14
C ASP A 185 19.59 -6.60 -28.48
N SER A 186 19.53 -7.77 -29.13
CA SER A 186 18.83 -7.96 -30.40
C SER A 186 17.37 -7.57 -30.40
N SER A 187 16.70 -7.65 -29.21
CA SER A 187 15.31 -7.26 -29.06
C SER A 187 15.06 -5.74 -29.14
N ASN A 188 16.12 -4.93 -29.05
CA ASN A 188 16.01 -3.47 -29.21
C ASN A 188 15.61 -3.03 -30.64
N ALA A 189 15.78 -3.87 -31.63
CA ALA A 189 15.43 -3.60 -33.03
C ALA A 189 13.95 -3.91 -33.36
N SER A 190 13.25 -4.69 -32.52
CA SER A 190 11.84 -5.04 -32.74
C SER A 190 10.91 -3.90 -32.32
N THR A 191 9.88 -3.62 -33.14
CA THR A 191 8.80 -2.67 -32.87
C THR A 191 7.57 -3.31 -32.20
N ASP A 192 7.61 -4.61 -31.92
CA ASP A 192 6.49 -5.35 -31.29
C ASP A 192 6.13 -4.80 -29.90
N TYR A 193 7.05 -4.10 -29.30
CA TYR A 193 6.88 -3.53 -27.98
C TYR A 193 6.57 -2.04 -28.05
N THR A 194 5.53 -1.61 -27.33
CA THR A 194 5.08 -0.21 -27.29
C THR A 194 6.25 0.77 -27.02
N ARG A 195 7.17 0.44 -26.11
CA ARG A 195 8.30 1.30 -25.80
C ARG A 195 9.28 1.42 -26.97
N ASN A 196 9.61 0.30 -27.62
CA ASN A 196 10.46 0.30 -28.81
C ASN A 196 9.80 1.05 -29.97
N PHE A 197 8.47 0.93 -30.14
CA PHE A 197 7.72 1.70 -31.14
C PHE A 197 7.90 3.22 -30.92
N PHE A 198 7.79 3.70 -29.69
CA PHE A 198 8.06 5.11 -29.39
C PHE A 198 9.51 5.51 -29.71
N ARG A 199 10.48 4.68 -29.32
CA ARG A 199 11.92 4.92 -29.53
C ARG A 199 12.31 4.94 -31.00
N ILE A 200 11.77 4.00 -31.80
CA ILE A 200 12.22 3.77 -33.19
C ILE A 200 11.40 4.58 -34.19
N GLN A 201 10.12 4.80 -33.94
CA GLN A 201 9.22 5.43 -34.91
C GLN A 201 8.70 6.80 -34.44
N VAL A 202 8.06 6.89 -33.27
CA VAL A 202 7.34 8.11 -32.86
C VAL A 202 8.31 9.27 -32.61
N ILE A 203 9.31 9.06 -31.75
CA ILE A 203 10.27 10.11 -31.41
C ILE A 203 11.09 10.56 -32.62
N PRO A 204 11.67 9.66 -33.43
CA PRO A 204 12.43 10.09 -34.63
C PRO A 204 11.57 10.80 -35.67
N SER A 205 10.32 10.33 -35.90
CA SER A 205 9.39 11.00 -36.84
C SER A 205 9.03 12.40 -36.36
N ALA A 206 8.80 12.59 -35.07
CA ALA A 206 8.54 13.90 -34.49
C ALA A 206 9.80 14.81 -34.55
N ALA A 207 10.97 14.26 -34.28
CA ALA A 207 12.24 14.97 -34.32
C ALA A 207 12.62 15.47 -35.74
N SER A 208 12.20 14.74 -36.78
CA SER A 208 12.42 15.18 -38.18
C SER A 208 11.65 16.47 -38.51
N ILE A 209 10.57 16.76 -37.79
CA ILE A 209 9.75 17.97 -37.97
C ILE A 209 10.13 19.04 -36.93
N ILE A 210 10.50 18.62 -35.73
CA ILE A 210 10.83 19.50 -34.60
C ILE A 210 12.27 19.22 -34.17
N PRO A 211 13.28 19.97 -34.70
CA PRO A 211 14.69 19.68 -34.40
C PRO A 211 15.05 19.70 -32.92
N GLU A 212 14.39 20.57 -32.13
CA GLU A 212 14.64 20.72 -30.70
C GLU A 212 13.74 19.78 -29.82
N LEU A 213 13.14 18.74 -30.42
CA LEU A 213 12.18 17.88 -29.72
C LEU A 213 12.72 17.34 -28.40
N HIS A 214 13.93 16.79 -28.39
CA HIS A 214 14.53 16.22 -27.18
C HIS A 214 14.68 17.25 -26.07
N HIS A 215 15.18 18.45 -26.39
CA HIS A 215 15.32 19.55 -25.43
C HIS A 215 13.96 20.00 -24.91
N ASN A 216 12.96 20.12 -25.79
CA ASN A 216 11.61 20.49 -25.41
C ASN A 216 10.95 19.45 -24.48
N LEU A 217 11.17 18.14 -24.75
CA LEU A 217 10.64 17.07 -23.92
C LEU A 217 11.34 17.00 -22.55
N GLU A 218 12.65 17.23 -22.48
CA GLU A 218 13.40 17.38 -21.24
C GLU A 218 12.85 18.53 -20.38
N ASN A 219 12.69 19.73 -20.98
CA ASN A 219 12.11 20.88 -20.31
C ASN A 219 10.67 20.60 -19.83
N ASN A 220 9.88 19.86 -20.60
CA ASN A 220 8.53 19.50 -20.20
C ASN A 220 8.52 18.54 -19.00
N LEU A 221 9.46 17.57 -18.91
CA LEU A 221 9.62 16.73 -17.74
C LEU A 221 9.87 17.56 -16.47
N ILE A 222 10.74 18.58 -16.56
CA ILE A 222 11.02 19.51 -15.45
C ILE A 222 9.76 20.27 -15.08
N ARG A 223 9.09 20.92 -16.04
CA ARG A 223 7.85 21.68 -15.82
C ARG A 223 6.75 20.85 -15.21
N PHE A 224 6.54 19.61 -15.70
CA PHE A 224 5.54 18.71 -15.14
C PHE A 224 5.91 18.23 -13.73
N SER A 225 7.20 18.06 -13.45
CA SER A 225 7.65 17.72 -12.10
C SER A 225 7.35 18.85 -11.11
N GLU A 226 7.67 20.11 -11.48
CA GLU A 226 7.39 21.30 -10.67
C GLU A 226 5.87 21.50 -10.49
N ALA A 227 5.11 21.42 -11.58
CA ALA A 227 3.64 21.50 -11.52
C ALA A 227 3.05 20.42 -10.62
N ASN A 228 3.60 19.19 -10.68
CA ASN A 228 3.18 18.12 -9.78
C ASN A 228 3.52 18.40 -8.32
N MET A 229 4.63 19.08 -8.01
CA MET A 229 4.95 19.48 -6.62
C MET A 229 3.87 20.43 -6.08
N LEU A 230 3.50 21.46 -6.83
CA LEU A 230 2.43 22.39 -6.46
C LEU A 230 1.08 21.68 -6.32
N TYR A 231 0.78 20.77 -7.25
CA TYR A 231 -0.42 19.95 -7.20
C TYR A 231 -0.49 19.09 -5.93
N GLN A 232 0.60 18.41 -5.57
CA GLN A 232 0.66 17.60 -4.36
C GLN A 232 0.56 18.43 -3.07
N GLN A 233 1.12 19.64 -3.06
CA GLN A 233 0.95 20.58 -1.93
C GLN A 233 -0.52 20.98 -1.76
N ALA A 234 -1.20 21.31 -2.86
CA ALA A 234 -2.62 21.64 -2.83
C ALA A 234 -3.47 20.46 -2.35
N ILE A 235 -3.24 19.25 -2.89
CA ILE A 235 -3.93 18.02 -2.46
C ILE A 235 -3.65 17.73 -0.98
N GLY A 236 -2.40 17.86 -0.53
CA GLY A 236 -2.03 17.70 0.88
C GLY A 236 -2.79 18.65 1.81
N SER A 237 -2.99 19.90 1.39
CA SER A 237 -3.77 20.90 2.12
C SER A 237 -5.26 20.48 2.20
N TYR A 238 -5.84 19.99 1.10
CA TYR A 238 -7.20 19.46 1.12
C TYR A 238 -7.33 18.23 2.01
N LYS A 239 -6.39 17.28 1.96
CA LYS A 239 -6.37 16.11 2.84
C LYS A 239 -6.34 16.51 4.31
N LYS A 240 -5.46 17.40 4.72
CA LYS A 240 -5.39 17.93 6.09
C LYS A 240 -6.70 18.54 6.55
N LYS A 241 -7.43 19.25 5.66
CA LYS A 241 -8.69 19.91 5.97
C LYS A 241 -9.89 18.94 6.01
N LEU A 242 -9.87 17.91 5.18
CA LEU A 242 -11.04 17.05 4.93
C LEU A 242 -11.00 15.73 5.71
N LEU A 243 -9.81 15.20 6.01
CA LEU A 243 -9.68 13.87 6.60
C LEU A 243 -9.60 13.96 8.12
N ASN A 244 -10.56 13.34 8.80
CA ASN A 244 -10.58 13.21 10.26
C ASN A 244 -10.38 11.72 10.60
N GLN A 245 -9.23 11.37 11.16
CA GLN A 245 -8.92 10.02 11.61
C GLN A 245 -9.72 9.69 12.87
N THR A 246 -10.39 8.54 12.91
CA THR A 246 -11.13 8.03 14.06
C THR A 246 -10.88 6.53 14.17
N GLY A 247 -9.89 6.12 14.96
CA GLY A 247 -9.40 4.75 14.99
C GLY A 247 -8.95 4.30 13.60
N SER A 248 -9.44 3.17 13.13
CA SER A 248 -9.17 2.64 11.78
C SER A 248 -9.99 3.29 10.66
N GLU A 249 -10.84 4.27 10.96
CA GLU A 249 -11.75 4.91 10.01
C GLU A 249 -11.30 6.33 9.67
N ILE A 250 -11.63 6.78 8.46
CA ILE A 250 -11.43 8.15 8.04
C ILE A 250 -12.78 8.77 7.71
N HIS A 251 -13.09 9.85 8.38
CA HIS A 251 -14.34 10.57 8.26
C HIS A 251 -14.15 11.84 7.42
N ILE A 252 -14.91 11.98 6.33
CA ILE A 252 -14.87 13.12 5.41
C ILE A 252 -16.20 13.89 5.52
N PRO A 253 -16.18 15.18 5.92
CA PRO A 253 -17.40 15.98 6.03
C PRO A 253 -17.93 16.32 4.63
N ILE A 254 -19.10 15.81 4.26
CA ILE A 254 -19.70 15.94 2.93
C ILE A 254 -19.85 17.41 2.51
N LEU A 255 -20.30 18.27 3.42
CA LEU A 255 -20.51 19.70 3.10
C LEU A 255 -19.19 20.41 2.73
N LEU A 256 -18.09 20.08 3.40
CA LEU A 256 -16.78 20.64 3.07
C LEU A 256 -16.24 20.05 1.77
N LEU A 257 -16.41 18.74 1.58
CA LEU A 257 -15.98 18.07 0.36
C LEU A 257 -16.72 18.64 -0.88
N LYS A 258 -18.04 18.85 -0.81
CA LYS A 258 -18.84 19.45 -1.89
C LYS A 258 -18.41 20.88 -2.26
N LYS A 259 -17.83 21.62 -1.32
CA LYS A 259 -17.29 22.98 -1.55
C LYS A 259 -15.88 22.96 -2.14
N SER A 260 -15.24 21.80 -2.23
CA SER A 260 -13.89 21.68 -2.77
C SER A 260 -13.91 21.77 -4.31
N VAL A 261 -12.95 22.53 -4.87
CA VAL A 261 -12.86 22.71 -6.34
C VAL A 261 -11.42 22.43 -6.76
N PRO A 262 -11.20 21.53 -7.72
CA PRO A 262 -12.17 20.65 -8.42
C PRO A 262 -12.55 19.42 -7.60
N LEU A 263 -13.84 19.22 -7.35
CA LEU A 263 -14.36 18.15 -6.47
C LEU A 263 -13.89 16.75 -6.89
N LYS A 264 -14.09 16.39 -8.17
CA LYS A 264 -13.80 15.03 -8.68
C LYS A 264 -12.33 14.67 -8.50
N THR A 265 -11.44 15.60 -8.81
CA THR A 265 -9.99 15.41 -8.69
C THR A 265 -9.57 15.24 -7.23
N ILE A 266 -10.04 16.12 -6.33
CA ILE A 266 -9.69 16.07 -4.92
C ILE A 266 -10.22 14.76 -4.29
N LEU A 267 -11.46 14.40 -4.60
CA LEU A 267 -12.02 13.13 -4.12
C LEU A 267 -11.21 11.95 -4.62
N PHE A 268 -10.88 11.88 -5.92
CA PHE A 268 -10.08 10.78 -6.48
C PHE A 268 -8.70 10.68 -5.81
N GLU A 269 -8.01 11.80 -5.61
CA GLU A 269 -6.70 11.84 -4.94
C GLU A 269 -6.75 11.37 -3.48
N ILE A 270 -7.90 11.48 -2.82
CA ILE A 270 -8.13 10.92 -1.49
C ILE A 270 -8.36 9.41 -1.58
N ILE A 271 -9.31 8.98 -2.43
CA ILE A 271 -9.80 7.60 -2.41
C ILE A 271 -8.87 6.59 -3.10
N LYS A 272 -7.98 7.04 -4.00
CA LYS A 272 -7.01 6.15 -4.69
C LYS A 272 -6.06 5.44 -3.73
N GLU A 273 -5.75 6.03 -2.57
CA GLU A 273 -4.91 5.43 -1.53
C GLU A 273 -5.58 4.19 -0.90
N TYR A 274 -6.91 4.10 -1.02
CA TYR A 274 -7.74 3.01 -0.52
C TYR A 274 -8.21 2.06 -1.64
N GLN A 275 -7.44 2.03 -2.75
CA GLN A 275 -7.66 1.14 -3.90
C GLN A 275 -9.00 1.33 -4.64
N PHE A 276 -9.58 2.53 -4.58
CA PHE A 276 -10.72 2.88 -5.43
C PHE A 276 -10.25 3.30 -6.82
N SER A 277 -10.98 2.84 -7.84
CA SER A 277 -10.71 3.16 -9.25
C SER A 277 -11.22 4.56 -9.63
N PRO A 278 -10.69 5.16 -10.72
CA PRO A 278 -11.22 6.42 -11.25
C PRO A 278 -12.72 6.38 -11.58
N SER A 279 -13.24 5.25 -12.07
CA SER A 279 -14.66 5.06 -12.39
C SER A 279 -15.57 5.11 -11.15
N GLN A 280 -15.07 4.64 -10.01
CA GLN A 280 -15.82 4.68 -8.74
C GLN A 280 -15.95 6.09 -8.15
N THR A 281 -15.16 7.07 -8.64
CA THR A 281 -15.26 8.46 -8.15
C THR A 281 -16.65 9.06 -8.38
N ASP A 282 -17.21 8.85 -9.56
CA ASP A 282 -18.56 9.36 -9.89
C ASP A 282 -19.64 8.66 -9.06
N GLU A 283 -19.47 7.38 -8.77
CA GLU A 283 -20.36 6.62 -7.90
C GLU A 283 -20.32 7.16 -6.45
N ILE A 284 -19.14 7.47 -5.93
CA ILE A 284 -18.96 8.04 -4.59
C ILE A 284 -19.54 9.47 -4.53
N ILE A 285 -19.44 10.25 -5.61
CA ILE A 285 -20.09 11.57 -5.68
C ILE A 285 -21.61 11.41 -5.54
N ARG A 286 -22.22 10.47 -6.27
CA ARG A 286 -23.65 10.18 -6.13
C ARG A 286 -24.02 9.63 -4.75
N LEU A 287 -23.09 8.88 -4.12
CA LEU A 287 -23.30 8.35 -2.78
C LEU A 287 -23.50 9.45 -1.74
N MET A 288 -22.91 10.63 -1.91
CA MET A 288 -23.06 11.76 -0.97
C MET A 288 -24.52 12.20 -0.80
N ASP A 289 -25.34 12.05 -1.82
CA ASP A 289 -26.76 12.44 -1.82
C ASP A 289 -27.72 11.26 -1.57
N SER A 290 -27.15 10.07 -1.34
CA SER A 290 -27.94 8.86 -1.10
C SER A 290 -28.42 8.74 0.35
N THR A 291 -29.21 7.70 0.62
CA THR A 291 -29.67 7.35 1.98
C THR A 291 -28.51 6.82 2.83
N ASN A 292 -28.61 7.05 4.15
CA ASN A 292 -27.62 6.56 5.11
C ASN A 292 -27.46 5.04 5.05
N GLY A 293 -26.21 4.58 5.17
CA GLY A 293 -25.86 3.17 5.19
C GLY A 293 -25.58 2.58 3.81
N LYS A 294 -25.81 3.29 2.70
CA LYS A 294 -25.30 2.89 1.37
C LYS A 294 -23.78 3.04 1.34
N PHE A 295 -23.12 2.23 0.51
CA PHE A 295 -21.66 2.22 0.40
C PHE A 295 -21.21 1.82 -1.00
N VAL A 296 -19.95 2.18 -1.30
CA VAL A 296 -19.16 1.71 -2.45
C VAL A 296 -17.93 1.01 -1.89
N ALA A 297 -17.53 -0.13 -2.45
CA ALA A 297 -16.40 -0.92 -1.98
C ALA A 297 -15.28 -1.00 -3.02
N SER A 298 -14.03 -0.98 -2.53
CA SER A 298 -12.83 -1.39 -3.24
C SER A 298 -12.38 -2.79 -2.76
N ALA A 299 -11.22 -3.25 -3.21
CA ALA A 299 -10.65 -4.52 -2.75
C ALA A 299 -10.29 -4.50 -1.24
N SER A 300 -9.90 -3.36 -0.69
CA SER A 300 -9.41 -3.23 0.70
C SER A 300 -10.29 -2.40 1.61
N HIS A 301 -11.10 -1.48 1.06
CA HIS A 301 -11.88 -0.52 1.84
C HIS A 301 -13.29 -0.34 1.28
N ARG A 302 -14.16 0.26 2.09
CA ARG A 302 -15.50 0.69 1.68
C ARG A 302 -15.74 2.13 2.12
N ILE A 303 -16.44 2.90 1.30
CA ILE A 303 -16.88 4.25 1.60
C ILE A 303 -18.36 4.24 1.90
N ILE A 304 -18.74 4.61 3.11
CA ILE A 304 -20.10 4.50 3.62
C ILE A 304 -20.68 5.90 3.81
N LYS A 305 -21.91 6.12 3.32
CA LYS A 305 -22.67 7.33 3.63
C LYS A 305 -23.27 7.23 5.03
N ASN A 306 -22.87 8.12 5.95
CA ASN A 306 -23.42 8.20 7.29
C ASN A 306 -23.75 9.65 7.66
N ARG A 307 -25.00 10.03 7.62
CA ARG A 307 -25.48 11.40 7.92
C ARG A 307 -24.72 12.46 7.12
N ARG A 308 -23.87 13.26 7.77
CA ARG A 308 -23.06 14.34 7.17
C ARG A 308 -21.66 13.90 6.73
N TRP A 309 -21.35 12.60 6.85
CA TRP A 309 -20.01 12.06 6.63
C TRP A 309 -20.00 11.00 5.52
N LEU A 310 -18.93 10.99 4.74
CA LEU A 310 -18.44 9.79 4.09
C LEU A 310 -17.40 9.16 5.02
N ILE A 311 -17.54 7.87 5.29
CA ILE A 311 -16.63 7.12 6.16
C ILE A 311 -15.89 6.10 5.30
N ILE A 312 -14.56 6.23 5.22
CA ILE A 312 -13.69 5.21 4.64
C ILE A 312 -13.33 4.24 5.76
N ALA A 313 -13.70 2.98 5.60
CA ALA A 313 -13.44 1.91 6.56
C ALA A 313 -12.83 0.70 5.85
N PRO A 314 -11.89 -0.04 6.47
CA PRO A 314 -11.40 -1.29 5.90
C PRO A 314 -12.54 -2.30 5.74
N VAL A 315 -12.43 -3.15 4.72
CA VAL A 315 -13.29 -4.34 4.60
C VAL A 315 -12.78 -5.34 5.63
N ASN A 316 -13.57 -5.60 6.67
CA ASN A 316 -13.20 -6.57 7.70
C ASN A 316 -13.19 -7.99 7.09
N ASP A 317 -12.08 -8.67 7.25
CA ASP A 317 -12.00 -10.10 6.99
C ASP A 317 -12.82 -10.85 8.07
N GLU A 318 -13.83 -11.61 7.66
CA GLU A 318 -14.78 -12.29 8.57
C GLU A 318 -14.19 -13.56 9.22
N SER A 319 -12.89 -13.64 9.43
CA SER A 319 -12.20 -14.90 9.75
C SER A 319 -12.40 -15.44 11.17
N ILE A 320 -12.85 -14.66 12.16
CA ILE A 320 -13.17 -15.19 13.52
C ILE A 320 -14.54 -14.67 13.95
N ASN A 321 -15.57 -15.48 13.72
CA ASN A 321 -16.96 -15.11 14.01
C ASN A 321 -17.48 -15.54 15.39
N HIS A 322 -16.77 -16.43 16.11
CA HIS A 322 -17.18 -16.89 17.43
C HIS A 322 -16.01 -17.50 18.21
N ILE A 323 -16.02 -17.32 19.51
CA ILE A 323 -15.06 -17.85 20.48
C ILE A 323 -15.87 -18.60 21.55
N VAL A 324 -15.54 -19.85 21.81
CA VAL A 324 -16.15 -20.65 22.87
C VAL A 324 -15.40 -20.42 24.17
N ILE A 325 -16.11 -20.16 25.25
CA ILE A 325 -15.60 -19.87 26.58
C ILE A 325 -16.14 -20.94 27.54
N GLU A 326 -15.28 -21.81 27.99
CA GLU A 326 -15.66 -22.97 28.78
C GLU A 326 -15.65 -22.71 30.30
N SER A 327 -14.93 -21.70 30.74
CA SER A 327 -14.80 -21.31 32.16
C SER A 327 -14.30 -19.87 32.28
N ASP A 328 -14.06 -19.41 33.50
CA ASP A 328 -13.38 -18.15 33.77
C ASP A 328 -12.07 -18.07 32.98
N CYS A 329 -11.88 -16.98 32.23
CA CYS A 329 -10.75 -16.85 31.33
C CYS A 329 -10.46 -15.39 30.93
N LEU A 330 -9.33 -15.21 30.26
CA LEU A 330 -8.95 -14.00 29.53
C LEU A 330 -8.93 -14.35 28.04
N VAL A 331 -9.68 -13.61 27.23
CA VAL A 331 -9.85 -13.86 25.80
C VAL A 331 -9.56 -12.61 24.99
N ASP A 332 -8.66 -12.73 24.03
CA ASP A 332 -8.42 -11.70 23.02
C ASP A 332 -9.44 -11.88 21.87
N TYR A 333 -10.09 -10.80 21.47
CA TYR A 333 -11.02 -10.78 20.34
C TYR A 333 -10.77 -9.53 19.47
N ALA A 334 -11.38 -9.44 18.31
CA ALA A 334 -11.06 -8.43 17.31
C ALA A 334 -11.13 -6.96 17.78
N GLU A 335 -11.91 -6.68 18.84
CA GLU A 335 -12.12 -5.30 19.33
C GLU A 335 -11.44 -5.05 20.70
N GLY A 336 -10.63 -6.01 21.20
CA GLY A 336 -9.92 -5.86 22.47
C GLY A 336 -9.78 -7.14 23.25
N ARG A 337 -9.74 -7.02 24.56
CA ARG A 337 -9.59 -8.13 25.51
C ARG A 337 -10.81 -8.23 26.42
N LEU A 338 -11.30 -9.45 26.63
CA LEU A 338 -12.42 -9.76 27.52
C LEU A 338 -11.91 -10.63 28.67
N SER A 339 -12.10 -10.18 29.90
CA SER A 339 -11.84 -10.96 31.10
C SER A 339 -13.18 -11.39 31.71
N ILE A 340 -13.35 -12.68 31.95
CA ILE A 340 -14.49 -13.28 32.64
C ILE A 340 -13.99 -13.92 33.91
N SER A 341 -14.56 -13.52 35.06
CA SER A 341 -14.20 -14.08 36.36
C SER A 341 -15.41 -14.20 37.26
N THR A 342 -15.51 -15.33 37.98
CA THR A 342 -16.58 -15.59 38.95
C THR A 342 -16.07 -15.32 40.36
N LYS A 343 -16.87 -14.61 41.17
CA LYS A 343 -16.57 -14.36 42.57
C LYS A 343 -17.80 -14.64 43.46
N THR A 344 -17.56 -15.26 44.60
CA THR A 344 -18.54 -15.38 45.67
C THR A 344 -18.54 -14.05 46.44
N THR A 345 -19.69 -13.49 46.65
CA THR A 345 -19.85 -12.22 47.39
C THR A 345 -20.59 -12.50 48.71
N GLU A 346 -19.99 -12.13 49.81
CA GLU A 346 -20.77 -11.84 51.04
C GLU A 346 -21.39 -10.45 50.81
N ILE A 347 -22.64 -10.42 50.35
CA ILE A 347 -23.32 -9.14 50.05
C ILE A 347 -23.75 -8.51 51.38
N SER A 348 -22.87 -7.73 51.97
CA SER A 348 -23.26 -6.69 52.94
C SER A 348 -23.47 -5.40 52.14
N GLY A 349 -24.70 -5.18 51.65
CA GLY A 349 -25.28 -3.88 51.40
C GLY A 349 -24.64 -2.87 50.42
N GLN A 350 -23.51 -3.14 49.80
CA GLN A 350 -22.91 -2.26 48.78
C GLN A 350 -23.24 -2.74 47.40
N MET A 351 -24.19 -2.08 46.71
CA MET A 351 -24.42 -2.24 45.27
C MET A 351 -23.08 -2.10 44.54
N ALA A 352 -22.73 -3.11 43.72
CA ALA A 352 -21.60 -3.02 42.82
C ALA A 352 -21.76 -1.77 41.95
N VAL A 353 -20.85 -0.81 42.11
CA VAL A 353 -20.87 0.44 41.36
C VAL A 353 -20.53 0.07 39.90
N GLN A 354 -21.48 0.30 39.00
CA GLN A 354 -21.23 0.14 37.55
C GLN A 354 -20.14 1.11 37.13
N SER A 355 -18.99 0.57 36.75
CA SER A 355 -17.91 1.33 36.14
C SER A 355 -17.92 1.07 34.64
N PRO A 356 -17.59 2.03 33.78
CA PRO A 356 -17.46 1.80 32.34
C PRO A 356 -16.54 0.62 32.03
N GLY A 357 -16.99 -0.32 31.19
CA GLY A 357 -16.22 -1.51 30.82
C GLY A 357 -16.25 -2.66 31.83
N ILE A 358 -17.04 -2.57 32.89
CA ILE A 358 -17.24 -3.68 33.84
C ILE A 358 -18.74 -3.95 33.99
N GLU A 359 -19.11 -5.20 33.72
CA GLU A 359 -20.49 -5.69 33.80
C GLU A 359 -20.58 -6.78 34.85
N PHE A 360 -21.69 -6.78 35.61
CA PHE A 360 -21.94 -7.75 36.66
C PHE A 360 -23.22 -8.53 36.36
N LEU A 361 -23.11 -9.89 36.36
CA LEU A 361 -24.23 -10.78 36.16
C LEU A 361 -24.34 -11.79 37.31
N ASP A 362 -25.54 -12.32 37.52
CA ASP A 362 -25.80 -13.39 38.46
C ASP A 362 -25.23 -14.72 37.95
N ALA A 363 -24.13 -15.18 38.55
CA ALA A 363 -23.42 -16.37 38.09
C ALA A 363 -24.25 -17.67 38.31
N GLU A 364 -25.21 -17.70 39.20
CA GLU A 364 -26.08 -18.87 39.45
C GLU A 364 -27.04 -19.11 38.29
N LYS A 365 -27.33 -18.07 37.50
CA LYS A 365 -28.17 -18.14 36.28
C LYS A 365 -27.39 -18.45 35.02
N ILE A 366 -26.03 -18.55 35.10
CA ILE A 366 -25.18 -18.70 33.96
C ILE A 366 -24.56 -20.10 33.93
N LYS A 367 -24.61 -20.73 32.75
CA LYS A 367 -24.02 -22.04 32.50
C LYS A 367 -22.98 -21.94 31.38
N PHE A 368 -21.80 -22.46 31.59
CA PHE A 368 -20.81 -22.65 30.54
C PHE A 368 -21.13 -23.89 29.70
N PRO A 369 -20.69 -23.96 28.41
CA PRO A 369 -19.88 -22.94 27.73
C PRO A 369 -20.69 -21.69 27.30
N LEU A 370 -20.01 -20.55 27.28
CA LEU A 370 -20.51 -19.32 26.68
C LEU A 370 -19.92 -19.15 25.28
N VAL A 371 -20.63 -18.44 24.42
CA VAL A 371 -20.13 -18.10 23.06
C VAL A 371 -20.01 -16.60 22.91
N LEU A 372 -18.80 -16.12 22.72
CA LEU A 372 -18.54 -14.72 22.32
C LEU A 372 -18.57 -14.64 20.79
N ARG A 373 -19.52 -13.88 20.22
CA ARG A 373 -19.68 -13.75 18.78
C ARG A 373 -20.13 -12.35 18.36
N LYS A 374 -19.95 -12.04 17.09
CA LYS A 374 -20.61 -10.85 16.52
C LYS A 374 -22.14 -11.03 16.56
N TRP A 375 -22.83 -9.90 16.76
CA TRP A 375 -24.29 -9.93 16.69
C TRP A 375 -24.78 -10.26 15.28
N LYS A 376 -26.01 -10.80 15.16
CA LYS A 376 -26.63 -11.19 13.89
C LYS A 376 -27.99 -10.51 13.73
N ALA A 377 -28.42 -10.35 12.47
CA ALA A 377 -29.77 -9.90 12.19
C ALA A 377 -30.80 -10.88 12.81
N GLY A 378 -31.77 -10.35 13.54
CA GLY A 378 -32.72 -11.15 14.30
C GLY A 378 -32.41 -11.29 15.79
N ASP A 379 -31.18 -11.05 16.23
CA ASP A 379 -30.80 -11.08 17.63
C ASP A 379 -31.66 -10.11 18.49
N TYR A 380 -32.02 -10.59 19.67
CA TYR A 380 -32.76 -9.82 20.66
C TYR A 380 -32.28 -10.14 22.08
N PHE A 381 -32.50 -9.21 22.99
CA PHE A 381 -32.24 -9.35 24.41
C PHE A 381 -33.24 -8.53 25.21
N TYR A 382 -33.20 -8.64 26.52
CA TYR A 382 -33.99 -7.82 27.44
C TYR A 382 -33.04 -6.80 28.10
N PRO A 383 -32.99 -5.55 27.63
CA PRO A 383 -32.04 -4.57 28.19
C PRO A 383 -32.26 -4.39 29.67
N LEU A 384 -31.19 -4.27 30.47
CA LEU A 384 -31.28 -4.02 31.92
C LEU A 384 -32.27 -2.89 32.21
N GLY A 385 -33.22 -3.17 33.14
CA GLY A 385 -34.32 -2.27 33.51
C GLY A 385 -35.56 -2.39 32.62
N MET A 386 -35.54 -3.23 31.57
CA MET A 386 -36.70 -3.43 30.69
C MET A 386 -37.28 -4.86 30.81
N LYS A 387 -38.61 -4.95 30.94
CA LYS A 387 -39.34 -6.25 30.97
C LYS A 387 -39.65 -6.82 29.59
N LYS A 388 -39.57 -6.00 28.54
CA LYS A 388 -39.89 -6.41 27.16
C LYS A 388 -38.60 -6.66 26.34
N LYS A 389 -38.65 -7.70 25.50
CA LYS A 389 -37.55 -7.99 24.55
C LYS A 389 -37.38 -6.88 23.54
N LYS A 390 -36.15 -6.59 23.16
CA LYS A 390 -35.76 -5.59 22.17
C LYS A 390 -34.81 -6.19 21.14
N LYS A 391 -35.12 -6.03 19.86
CA LYS A 391 -34.19 -6.45 18.80
C LYS A 391 -32.93 -5.60 18.87
N LEU A 392 -31.74 -6.22 18.77
CA LEU A 392 -30.45 -5.55 18.82
C LEU A 392 -30.33 -4.44 17.77
N ALA A 393 -30.78 -4.70 16.54
CA ALA A 393 -30.78 -3.67 15.49
C ALA A 393 -31.53 -2.40 15.91
N ARG A 394 -32.68 -2.52 16.64
CA ARG A 394 -33.42 -1.37 17.16
C ARG A 394 -32.71 -0.71 18.33
N PHE A 395 -32.11 -1.51 19.23
CA PHE A 395 -31.32 -1.01 20.34
C PHE A 395 -30.16 -0.14 19.84
N PHE A 396 -29.44 -0.56 18.81
CA PHE A 396 -28.34 0.21 18.23
C PHE A 396 -28.81 1.50 17.52
N ILE A 397 -30.01 1.52 16.93
CA ILE A 397 -30.60 2.74 16.37
C ILE A 397 -30.87 3.75 17.48
N ASP A 398 -31.44 3.31 18.60
CA ASP A 398 -31.75 4.18 19.73
C ASP A 398 -30.47 4.70 20.40
N GLN A 399 -29.38 3.91 20.39
CA GLN A 399 -28.03 4.33 20.82
C GLN A 399 -27.31 5.20 19.76
N LYS A 400 -27.93 5.44 18.60
CA LYS A 400 -27.36 6.24 17.51
C LYS A 400 -26.01 5.73 16.94
N LEU A 401 -25.77 4.42 17.04
CA LEU A 401 -24.55 3.80 16.51
C LEU A 401 -24.49 3.93 14.97
N SER A 402 -23.29 4.21 14.44
CA SER A 402 -23.02 4.15 13.00
C SER A 402 -23.13 2.71 12.48
N ARG A 403 -23.12 2.53 11.16
CA ARG A 403 -23.12 1.19 10.56
C ARG A 403 -21.86 0.42 10.96
N THR A 404 -20.71 1.04 10.86
CA THR A 404 -19.41 0.47 11.21
C THR A 404 -19.34 0.13 12.72
N ALA A 405 -19.82 1.04 13.59
CA ALA A 405 -19.89 0.76 15.02
C ALA A 405 -20.78 -0.46 15.33
N LYS A 406 -21.92 -0.61 14.64
CA LYS A 406 -22.79 -1.79 14.80
C LYS A 406 -22.08 -3.09 14.41
N GLU A 407 -21.30 -3.08 13.33
CA GLU A 407 -20.58 -4.26 12.84
C GLU A 407 -19.43 -4.70 13.78
N LYS A 408 -18.97 -3.80 14.62
CA LYS A 408 -17.96 -4.07 15.67
C LYS A 408 -18.54 -4.60 16.99
N VAL A 409 -19.87 -4.61 17.16
CA VAL A 409 -20.48 -5.08 18.40
C VAL A 409 -20.42 -6.59 18.52
N TRP A 410 -19.94 -7.05 19.67
CA TRP A 410 -19.94 -8.44 20.08
C TRP A 410 -20.99 -8.70 21.15
N VAL A 411 -21.48 -9.94 21.21
CA VAL A 411 -22.44 -10.39 22.19
C VAL A 411 -21.94 -11.66 22.87
N LEU A 412 -22.15 -11.78 24.14
CA LEU A 412 -21.93 -13.00 24.91
C LEU A 412 -23.25 -13.77 25.00
N VAL A 413 -23.22 -15.04 24.59
CA VAL A 413 -24.40 -15.87 24.40
C VAL A 413 -24.28 -17.15 25.23
N MET A 414 -25.38 -17.56 25.88
CA MET A 414 -25.56 -18.81 26.58
C MET A 414 -26.82 -19.49 26.01
N ASP A 415 -26.77 -20.75 25.58
CA ASP A 415 -27.92 -21.50 25.05
C ASP A 415 -28.82 -20.68 24.11
N SER A 416 -28.23 -19.99 23.14
CA SER A 416 -28.91 -19.10 22.18
C SER A 416 -29.51 -17.82 22.79
N GLN A 417 -29.33 -17.55 24.07
CA GLN A 417 -29.76 -16.34 24.73
C GLN A 417 -28.59 -15.36 24.91
N ILE A 418 -28.76 -14.12 24.49
CA ILE A 418 -27.78 -13.08 24.75
C ILE A 418 -27.83 -12.70 26.23
N ILE A 419 -26.70 -12.84 26.92
CA ILE A 419 -26.55 -12.48 28.32
C ILE A 419 -25.95 -11.08 28.49
N CYS A 420 -25.10 -10.67 27.52
CA CYS A 420 -24.46 -9.36 27.52
C CYS A 420 -24.20 -8.86 26.10
N VAL A 421 -24.44 -7.59 25.84
CA VAL A 421 -23.98 -6.85 24.66
C VAL A 421 -22.70 -6.14 25.07
N ILE A 422 -21.57 -6.64 24.67
CA ILE A 422 -20.24 -6.25 25.14
C ILE A 422 -20.02 -4.75 24.98
N GLY A 423 -19.60 -4.09 26.07
CA GLY A 423 -19.37 -2.64 26.13
C GLY A 423 -20.65 -1.78 26.08
N HIS A 424 -21.83 -2.40 26.13
CA HIS A 424 -23.09 -1.67 26.04
C HIS A 424 -24.05 -1.96 27.20
N ARG A 425 -24.56 -3.21 27.30
CA ARG A 425 -25.56 -3.51 28.33
C ARG A 425 -25.77 -5.01 28.53
N ILE A 426 -26.01 -5.39 29.79
CA ILE A 426 -26.40 -6.78 30.15
C ILE A 426 -27.88 -7.02 29.87
N ASP A 427 -28.26 -8.30 29.76
CA ASP A 427 -29.65 -8.74 29.71
C ASP A 427 -30.24 -8.75 31.14
N ASN A 428 -31.43 -8.19 31.30
CA ASN A 428 -32.12 -8.03 32.56
C ASN A 428 -32.44 -9.36 33.27
N ARG A 429 -32.51 -10.45 32.57
CA ARG A 429 -32.77 -11.80 33.13
C ARG A 429 -31.62 -12.29 34.00
N PHE A 430 -30.40 -11.86 33.69
CA PHE A 430 -29.14 -12.27 34.32
C PHE A 430 -28.62 -11.18 35.29
N ARG A 431 -29.43 -10.18 35.62
CA ARG A 431 -29.04 -9.16 36.56
C ARG A 431 -28.81 -9.73 37.97
N ILE A 432 -27.93 -9.13 38.71
CA ILE A 432 -27.77 -9.34 40.17
C ILE A 432 -28.97 -8.81 40.90
N ASP A 433 -29.38 -9.49 41.98
CA ASP A 433 -30.43 -9.07 42.92
C ASP A 433 -30.04 -9.43 44.36
N SER A 434 -30.93 -9.17 45.31
CA SER A 434 -30.68 -9.40 46.75
C SER A 434 -30.48 -10.88 47.12
N SER A 435 -30.81 -11.81 46.24
CA SER A 435 -30.63 -13.27 46.44
C SER A 435 -29.37 -13.82 45.79
N THR A 436 -28.59 -12.99 45.05
CA THR A 436 -27.41 -13.41 44.33
C THR A 436 -26.22 -13.64 45.27
N ASN A 437 -25.74 -14.88 45.39
CA ASN A 437 -24.56 -15.23 46.18
C ASN A 437 -23.27 -15.30 45.37
N LYS A 438 -23.39 -15.41 44.08
CA LYS A 438 -22.23 -15.58 43.16
C LYS A 438 -22.36 -14.67 41.95
N ILE A 439 -21.31 -13.89 41.67
CA ILE A 439 -21.32 -12.85 40.63
C ILE A 439 -20.32 -13.24 39.52
N LEU A 440 -20.75 -13.18 38.27
CA LEU A 440 -19.88 -13.20 37.09
C LEU A 440 -19.51 -11.75 36.73
N ILE A 441 -18.24 -11.47 36.68
CA ILE A 441 -17.68 -10.16 36.35
C ILE A 441 -17.11 -10.26 34.93
N ILE A 442 -17.61 -9.41 34.05
CA ILE A 442 -17.10 -9.25 32.68
C ILE A 442 -16.39 -7.90 32.62
N ARG A 443 -15.08 -7.90 32.24
CA ARG A 443 -14.31 -6.70 32.01
C ARG A 443 -13.88 -6.63 30.55
N THR A 444 -14.05 -5.47 29.97
CA THR A 444 -13.61 -5.21 28.59
C THR A 444 -12.50 -4.17 28.61
N GLU A 445 -11.37 -4.52 28.00
CA GLU A 445 -10.26 -3.60 27.75
C GLU A 445 -10.15 -3.43 26.23
N GLY A 446 -10.18 -2.17 25.74
CA GLY A 446 -9.89 -1.88 24.35
C GLY A 446 -8.43 -2.23 24.03
N MET A 447 -8.12 -2.63 22.80
CA MET A 447 -6.72 -2.63 22.37
C MET A 447 -6.20 -1.20 22.52
N SER A 448 -5.13 -1.04 23.30
CA SER A 448 -4.34 0.19 23.28
C SER A 448 -3.76 0.34 21.87
N ASP A 449 -4.07 1.46 21.18
CA ASP A 449 -3.50 1.82 19.88
C ASP A 449 -1.96 1.90 19.91
#